data_34432a8fce31ee54db2c5f47548b4733
#
_entry.id   34432a8fce31ee54db2c5f47548b4733
#
_cell.length_a   1.000
_cell.length_b   1.000
_cell.length_c   1.000
_cell.angle_alpha   90.00
_cell.angle_beta   90.00
_cell.angle_gamma   90.00
#
_symmetry.space_group_name_H-M   'P 1'
#
loop_
_entity.id
_entity.type
_entity.pdbx_description
1 polymer ?
#
loop_
_entity_poly.entity_id
_entity_poly.type
_entity_poly.pdbx_seq_one_letter_code
_entity_poly.pdbx_strand_id
1 'polypeptide(L)'
;LTSLGLAAVSPVTGTTGDVEAICYLGRNLYPNEYLLVAENTEVVAKQYPSSYPYGFQKAENIPAMNVDEGMVSLIFGNTEIDRVYYHEDYHFALLTDPKGISLERIHPSRPSMSRDSWHSASPQLSGASPGLPNTQFQNQLAFDNQISLAPEIFSPDMDGYDDLVSFQFKVDSPGTLINVTILNHNGHVVYENRKNRLSGAVDFLTWDGINLKGELSEAGIYLALFEIFNLDGEVRNEKLVFVLARKH
;
A
#
# COMPACT_ATOMS: atom_id res chain seq x y z
N LEU A 1 16.26 -2.47 -19.44
CA LEU A 1 16.23 -1.46 -18.38
C LEU A 1 17.13 -0.23 -18.61
N THR A 2 17.91 -0.16 -19.68
CA THR A 2 18.86 0.95 -19.93
C THR A 2 18.24 2.34 -19.99
N SER A 3 16.94 2.43 -20.25
CA SER A 3 16.20 3.70 -20.30
C SER A 3 15.35 3.96 -19.05
N LEU A 4 15.45 3.09 -18.03
CA LEU A 4 14.75 3.28 -16.76
C LEU A 4 15.63 4.02 -15.76
N GLY A 5 15.07 4.99 -15.09
CA GLY A 5 15.69 5.75 -14.03
C GLY A 5 14.74 6.05 -12.87
N LEU A 6 15.33 6.41 -11.75
CA LEU A 6 14.63 6.92 -10.57
C LEU A 6 14.97 8.39 -10.38
N ALA A 7 14.02 9.19 -9.94
CA ALA A 7 14.24 10.58 -9.58
C ALA A 7 13.50 10.93 -8.29
N ALA A 8 14.17 11.65 -7.38
CA ALA A 8 13.46 12.28 -6.27
C ALA A 8 12.57 13.41 -6.80
N VAL A 9 11.41 13.55 -6.18
CA VAL A 9 10.46 14.63 -6.51
C VAL A 9 10.18 15.43 -5.24
N SER A 10 10.16 16.74 -5.35
CA SER A 10 9.80 17.59 -4.23
C SER A 10 8.31 17.40 -3.88
N PRO A 11 7.94 16.97 -2.67
CA PRO A 11 6.53 16.86 -2.28
C PRO A 11 5.80 18.20 -2.26
N VAL A 12 6.56 19.30 -2.08
CA VAL A 12 6.01 20.66 -1.99
C VAL A 12 5.75 21.28 -3.36
N THR A 13 6.73 21.18 -4.28
CA THR A 13 6.66 21.86 -5.59
C THR A 13 6.29 20.93 -6.73
N GLY A 14 6.38 19.60 -6.53
CA GLY A 14 6.21 18.61 -7.60
C GLY A 14 7.38 18.57 -8.58
N THR A 15 8.47 19.33 -8.34
CA THR A 15 9.62 19.39 -9.24
C THR A 15 10.43 18.09 -9.15
N THR A 16 10.68 17.49 -10.30
CA THR A 16 11.52 16.29 -10.43
C THR A 16 12.99 16.71 -10.45
N GLY A 17 13.81 16.03 -9.64
CA GLY A 17 15.26 16.18 -9.62
C GLY A 17 15.96 15.42 -10.74
N ASP A 18 17.26 15.23 -10.60
CA ASP A 18 18.05 14.48 -11.56
C ASP A 18 17.61 13.01 -11.63
N VAL A 19 17.66 12.44 -12.83
CA VAL A 19 17.27 11.06 -13.10
C VAL A 19 18.48 10.16 -12.97
N GLU A 20 18.48 9.29 -11.97
CA GLU A 20 19.53 8.29 -11.74
C GLU A 20 19.20 6.99 -12.48
N ALA A 21 20.08 6.52 -13.34
CA ALA A 21 19.86 5.32 -14.12
C ALA A 21 19.86 4.06 -13.25
N ILE A 22 18.84 3.22 -13.41
CA ILE A 22 18.73 1.95 -12.65
C ILE A 22 19.79 0.95 -13.12
N CYS A 23 20.07 0.91 -14.42
CA CYS A 23 20.97 -0.08 -15.01
C CYS A 23 21.66 0.46 -16.27
N TYR A 24 23.00 0.46 -16.28
CA TYR A 24 23.79 0.92 -17.43
C TYR A 24 24.06 -0.18 -18.46
N LEU A 25 24.17 -1.44 -18.02
CA LEU A 25 24.59 -2.56 -18.88
C LEU A 25 23.44 -3.27 -19.60
N GLY A 26 22.22 -2.86 -19.31
CA GLY A 26 21.02 -3.52 -19.83
C GLY A 26 20.66 -4.80 -19.07
N ARG A 27 19.39 -4.90 -18.71
CA ARG A 27 18.78 -6.08 -18.10
C ARG A 27 17.34 -6.19 -18.61
N ASN A 28 16.90 -7.39 -18.88
CA ASN A 28 15.48 -7.65 -19.14
C ASN A 28 14.75 -7.80 -17.80
N LEU A 29 13.61 -7.18 -17.69
CA LEU A 29 12.64 -7.40 -16.61
C LEU A 29 11.42 -8.04 -17.24
N TYR A 30 11.06 -9.22 -16.74
CA TYR A 30 9.92 -9.98 -17.25
C TYR A 30 8.64 -9.64 -16.45
N PRO A 31 7.46 -9.91 -17.01
CA PRO A 31 6.21 -9.73 -16.27
C PRO A 31 6.21 -10.48 -14.93
N ASN A 32 5.71 -9.84 -13.88
CA ASN A 32 5.69 -10.35 -12.50
C ASN A 32 7.07 -10.56 -11.83
N GLU A 33 8.14 -10.03 -12.42
CA GLU A 33 9.46 -10.02 -11.79
C GLU A 33 9.56 -8.86 -10.78
N TYR A 34 10.18 -9.14 -9.64
CA TYR A 34 10.52 -8.13 -8.64
C TYR A 34 12.00 -7.77 -8.77
N LEU A 35 12.29 -6.48 -8.79
CA LEU A 35 13.64 -5.96 -8.90
C LEU A 35 13.95 -5.03 -7.73
N LEU A 36 14.92 -5.43 -6.92
CA LEU A 36 15.53 -4.52 -5.95
C LEU A 36 16.59 -3.67 -6.66
N VAL A 37 16.51 -2.36 -6.52
CA VAL A 37 17.54 -1.42 -6.96
C VAL A 37 18.21 -0.82 -5.73
N ALA A 38 19.52 -0.96 -5.62
CA ALA A 38 20.32 -0.42 -4.52
C ALA A 38 21.76 -0.14 -4.94
N GLU A 39 22.43 0.80 -4.29
CA GLU A 39 23.86 1.07 -4.47
C GLU A 39 24.72 -0.08 -3.91
N ASN A 40 24.29 -0.68 -2.81
CA ASN A 40 24.97 -1.79 -2.16
C ASN A 40 24.06 -3.00 -1.94
N THR A 41 23.93 -3.83 -2.97
CA THR A 41 23.08 -5.02 -2.94
C THR A 41 23.58 -6.10 -1.97
N GLU A 42 24.91 -6.14 -1.66
CA GLU A 42 25.46 -7.11 -0.72
C GLU A 42 25.05 -6.81 0.73
N VAL A 43 24.97 -5.52 1.09
CA VAL A 43 24.47 -5.10 2.40
C VAL A 43 23.01 -5.50 2.56
N VAL A 44 22.18 -5.26 1.52
CA VAL A 44 20.77 -5.65 1.55
C VAL A 44 20.62 -7.17 1.68
N ALA A 45 21.37 -7.96 0.90
CA ALA A 45 21.32 -9.42 0.99
C ALA A 45 21.73 -9.94 2.37
N LYS A 46 22.70 -9.29 3.02
CA LYS A 46 23.14 -9.65 4.37
C LYS A 46 22.10 -9.28 5.44
N GLN A 47 21.44 -8.14 5.28
CA GLN A 47 20.42 -7.67 6.22
C GLN A 47 19.13 -8.48 6.12
N TYR A 48 18.78 -8.91 4.90
CA TYR A 48 17.55 -9.67 4.61
C TYR A 48 17.91 -11.04 3.99
N PRO A 49 18.27 -12.04 4.81
CA PRO A 49 18.77 -13.34 4.31
C PRO A 49 17.75 -14.13 3.47
N SER A 50 16.43 -13.88 3.66
CA SER A 50 15.35 -14.50 2.89
C SER A 50 15.16 -13.89 1.50
N SER A 51 15.92 -12.84 1.14
CA SER A 51 15.83 -12.15 -0.14
C SER A 51 16.19 -13.06 -1.33
N TYR A 52 15.78 -12.63 -2.55
CA TYR A 52 16.10 -13.30 -3.80
C TYR A 52 17.17 -12.52 -4.57
N PRO A 53 18.50 -12.83 -4.36
CA PRO A 53 19.59 -12.00 -4.90
C PRO A 53 19.63 -11.90 -6.43
N TYR A 54 19.08 -12.86 -7.17
CA TYR A 54 18.95 -12.78 -8.63
C TYR A 54 18.02 -11.66 -9.09
N GLY A 55 17.10 -11.23 -8.23
CA GLY A 55 16.25 -10.04 -8.40
C GLY A 55 16.96 -8.73 -8.04
N PHE A 56 18.27 -8.70 -7.80
CA PHE A 56 19.00 -7.51 -7.40
C PHE A 56 19.68 -6.83 -8.58
N GLN A 57 19.57 -5.50 -8.61
CA GLN A 57 20.23 -4.62 -9.55
C GLN A 57 21.03 -3.58 -8.78
N LYS A 58 22.35 -3.63 -8.93
CA LYS A 58 23.22 -2.57 -8.40
C LYS A 58 23.08 -1.34 -9.30
N ALA A 59 22.77 -0.19 -8.70
CA ALA A 59 22.84 1.12 -9.31
C ALA A 59 24.14 1.83 -8.86
N GLU A 60 24.66 2.75 -9.67
CA GLU A 60 25.79 3.59 -9.26
C GLU A 60 25.34 4.64 -8.24
N ASN A 61 24.18 5.24 -8.49
CA ASN A 61 23.54 6.17 -7.60
C ASN A 61 22.03 5.85 -7.52
N ILE A 62 21.43 6.21 -6.40
CA ILE A 62 19.98 6.27 -6.25
C ILE A 62 19.61 7.69 -5.77
N PRO A 63 18.41 8.20 -6.10
CA PRO A 63 17.99 9.52 -5.61
C PRO A 63 18.02 9.57 -4.09
N ALA A 64 18.40 10.71 -3.52
CA ALA A 64 18.31 10.92 -2.08
C ALA A 64 16.85 10.81 -1.63
N MET A 65 16.60 9.94 -0.66
CA MET A 65 15.28 9.70 -0.08
C MET A 65 15.36 9.99 1.42
N ASN A 66 14.51 10.91 1.90
CA ASN A 66 14.41 11.18 3.33
C ASN A 66 13.78 9.98 4.04
N VAL A 67 14.03 9.86 5.34
CA VAL A 67 13.52 8.73 6.14
C VAL A 67 12.05 8.92 6.49
N ASP A 68 11.64 10.16 6.76
CA ASP A 68 10.32 10.53 7.26
C ASP A 68 9.27 10.66 6.15
N GLU A 69 9.61 11.36 5.07
CA GLU A 69 8.72 11.52 3.92
C GLU A 69 9.51 11.75 2.64
N GLY A 70 8.91 11.39 1.51
CA GLY A 70 9.49 11.68 0.22
C GLY A 70 8.59 11.29 -0.95
N MET A 71 9.04 11.65 -2.13
CA MET A 71 8.39 11.29 -3.36
C MET A 71 9.43 10.84 -4.38
N VAL A 72 9.17 9.71 -5.04
CA VAL A 72 10.06 9.11 -6.03
C VAL A 72 9.27 8.79 -7.29
N SER A 73 9.82 9.16 -8.43
CA SER A 73 9.28 8.82 -9.75
C SER A 73 10.13 7.75 -10.43
N LEU A 74 9.45 6.82 -11.10
CA LEU A 74 10.03 5.89 -12.05
C LEU A 74 9.87 6.47 -13.46
N ILE A 75 10.99 6.65 -14.17
CA ILE A 75 11.04 7.35 -15.45
C ILE A 75 11.58 6.40 -16.52
N PHE A 76 10.92 6.36 -17.67
CA PHE A 76 11.39 5.66 -18.87
C PHE A 76 11.68 6.68 -19.98
N GLY A 77 12.93 6.82 -20.34
CA GLY A 77 13.37 7.90 -21.25
C GLY A 77 13.05 9.27 -20.64
N ASN A 78 12.10 9.99 -21.24
CA ASN A 78 11.62 11.29 -20.76
C ASN A 78 10.19 11.22 -20.18
N THR A 79 9.65 10.01 -19.99
CA THR A 79 8.27 9.83 -19.56
C THR A 79 8.22 9.24 -18.15
N GLU A 80 7.51 9.90 -17.25
CA GLU A 80 7.19 9.32 -15.95
C GLU A 80 6.17 8.20 -16.14
N ILE A 81 6.47 7.01 -15.63
CA ILE A 81 5.61 5.82 -15.74
C ILE A 81 4.93 5.44 -14.43
N ASP A 82 5.53 5.80 -13.29
CA ASP A 82 4.90 5.67 -11.97
C ASP A 82 5.52 6.68 -11.01
N ARG A 83 4.77 7.03 -9.95
CA ARG A 83 5.22 7.93 -8.89
C ARG A 83 4.68 7.42 -7.57
N VAL A 84 5.51 7.43 -6.55
CA VAL A 84 5.10 7.10 -5.18
C VAL A 84 5.41 8.26 -4.25
N TYR A 85 4.47 8.58 -3.37
CA TYR A 85 4.69 9.37 -2.18
C TYR A 85 4.70 8.41 -0.98
N TYR A 86 5.65 8.56 -0.08
CA TYR A 86 5.75 7.80 1.15
C TYR A 86 5.89 8.75 2.34
N HIS A 87 5.38 8.32 3.49
CA HIS A 87 5.47 9.02 4.77
C HIS A 87 5.62 7.98 5.89
N GLU A 88 6.31 8.33 6.98
CA GLU A 88 6.49 7.44 8.13
C GLU A 88 5.16 6.97 8.74
N ASP A 89 4.10 7.80 8.71
CA ASP A 89 2.75 7.45 9.15
C ASP A 89 2.07 6.34 8.31
N TYR A 90 2.68 5.91 7.21
CA TYR A 90 2.18 4.78 6.44
C TYR A 90 2.51 3.45 7.09
N HIS A 91 3.48 3.45 7.99
CA HIS A 91 3.78 2.29 8.80
C HIS A 91 2.63 1.97 9.76
N PHE A 92 2.53 0.69 10.10
CA PHE A 92 1.56 0.22 11.08
C PHE A 92 1.79 0.89 12.42
N ALA A 93 0.74 1.53 12.97
CA ALA A 93 0.85 2.44 14.12
C ALA A 93 1.38 1.79 15.40
N LEU A 94 1.32 0.47 15.52
CA LEU A 94 1.79 -0.26 16.70
C LEU A 94 3.21 -0.83 16.55
N LEU A 95 3.92 -0.54 15.45
CA LEU A 95 5.35 -0.86 15.36
C LEU A 95 6.13 0.01 16.35
N THR A 96 6.87 -0.64 17.24
CA THR A 96 7.71 0.07 18.23
C THR A 96 8.87 0.78 17.57
N ASP A 97 9.46 0.20 16.51
CA ASP A 97 10.53 0.78 15.71
C ASP A 97 10.34 0.35 14.24
N PRO A 98 10.06 1.25 13.31
CA PRO A 98 9.93 0.92 11.90
C PRO A 98 11.27 0.75 11.17
N LYS A 99 12.42 0.94 11.84
CA LYS A 99 13.73 0.77 11.20
C LYS A 99 13.95 -0.64 10.68
N GLY A 100 14.31 -0.74 9.41
CA GLY A 100 14.49 -2.02 8.73
C GLY A 100 13.17 -2.70 8.33
N ILE A 101 12.04 -2.05 8.53
CA ILE A 101 10.74 -2.48 8.02
C ILE A 101 10.42 -1.67 6.77
N SER A 102 10.19 -2.33 5.64
CA SER A 102 9.82 -1.65 4.40
C SER A 102 8.33 -1.30 4.36
N LEU A 103 7.99 -0.23 3.63
CA LEU A 103 6.64 -0.03 3.12
C LEU A 103 6.48 -0.88 1.86
N GLU A 104 5.48 -1.74 1.83
CA GLU A 104 5.20 -2.64 0.73
C GLU A 104 3.86 -2.32 0.08
N ARG A 105 3.83 -2.31 -1.25
CA ARG A 105 2.59 -2.12 -2.01
C ARG A 105 1.78 -3.41 -1.97
N ILE A 106 0.53 -3.33 -1.49
CA ILE A 106 -0.36 -4.47 -1.27
C ILE A 106 -0.69 -5.19 -2.58
N HIS A 107 -0.86 -4.45 -3.68
CA HIS A 107 -1.07 -5.00 -5.01
C HIS A 107 -0.61 -4.01 -6.10
N PRO A 108 0.06 -4.47 -7.18
CA PRO A 108 0.59 -3.57 -8.22
C PRO A 108 -0.48 -2.79 -9.01
N SER A 109 -1.74 -3.26 -9.04
CA SER A 109 -2.83 -2.53 -9.69
C SER A 109 -3.40 -1.39 -8.86
N ARG A 110 -3.07 -1.28 -7.58
CA ARG A 110 -3.53 -0.17 -6.72
C ARG A 110 -2.78 1.11 -7.07
N PRO A 111 -3.39 2.29 -6.91
CA PRO A 111 -2.70 3.56 -7.15
C PRO A 111 -1.48 3.73 -6.24
N SER A 112 -0.30 3.97 -6.82
CA SER A 112 0.96 4.12 -6.08
C SER A 112 1.00 5.35 -5.15
N MET A 113 0.22 6.39 -5.48
CA MET A 113 0.10 7.61 -4.67
C MET A 113 -0.90 7.50 -3.52
N SER A 114 -1.66 6.40 -3.43
CA SER A 114 -2.63 6.21 -2.36
C SER A 114 -2.00 5.54 -1.14
N ARG A 115 -2.18 6.12 0.04
CA ARG A 115 -1.77 5.50 1.32
C ARG A 115 -2.35 4.09 1.48
N ASP A 116 -3.61 3.89 1.10
CA ASP A 116 -4.31 2.60 1.23
C ASP A 116 -3.74 1.49 0.32
N SER A 117 -2.78 1.84 -0.55
CA SER A 117 -2.05 0.87 -1.38
C SER A 117 -0.82 0.31 -0.70
N TRP A 118 -0.42 0.83 0.46
CA TRP A 118 0.82 0.51 1.15
C TRP A 118 0.58 0.03 2.57
N HIS A 119 1.42 -0.87 3.05
CA HIS A 119 1.45 -1.33 4.42
C HIS A 119 2.88 -1.69 4.83
N SER A 120 3.14 -1.74 6.13
CA SER A 120 4.41 -2.25 6.65
C SER A 120 4.60 -3.71 6.30
N ALA A 121 5.81 -4.07 5.86
CA ALA A 121 6.20 -5.47 5.73
C ALA A 121 6.10 -6.19 7.07
N SER A 122 5.88 -7.51 7.03
CA SER A 122 5.85 -8.31 8.23
C SER A 122 7.23 -8.39 8.90
N PRO A 123 7.37 -7.94 10.16
CA PRO A 123 8.61 -8.13 10.93
C PRO A 123 8.96 -9.60 11.12
N GLN A 124 7.95 -10.49 11.19
CA GLN A 124 8.13 -11.94 11.34
C GLN A 124 8.73 -12.58 10.08
N LEU A 125 8.56 -11.92 8.92
CA LEU A 125 9.14 -12.31 7.64
C LEU A 125 10.36 -11.44 7.28
N SER A 126 11.17 -11.09 8.26
CA SER A 126 12.40 -10.28 8.12
C SER A 126 12.19 -8.78 7.92
N GLY A 127 10.98 -8.28 7.91
CA GLY A 127 10.68 -6.84 7.78
C GLY A 127 10.81 -6.26 6.37
N ALA A 128 11.19 -7.06 5.38
CA ALA A 128 11.21 -6.69 3.96
C ALA A 128 11.29 -7.93 3.07
N SER A 129 10.90 -7.78 1.79
CA SER A 129 10.91 -8.86 0.80
C SER A 129 11.74 -8.51 -0.46
N PRO A 130 13.05 -8.19 -0.34
CA PRO A 130 13.85 -7.74 -1.47
C PRO A 130 13.93 -8.79 -2.60
N GLY A 131 13.47 -8.43 -3.80
CA GLY A 131 13.44 -9.31 -4.97
C GLY A 131 12.36 -10.40 -4.94
N LEU A 132 11.44 -10.36 -3.99
CA LEU A 132 10.35 -11.31 -3.78
C LEU A 132 8.98 -10.61 -3.80
N PRO A 133 7.89 -11.34 -3.94
CA PRO A 133 6.55 -10.79 -3.67
C PRO A 133 6.47 -10.21 -2.27
N ASN A 134 5.77 -9.09 -2.14
CA ASN A 134 5.59 -8.39 -0.88
C ASN A 134 4.88 -9.26 0.16
N THR A 135 5.25 -9.14 1.43
CA THR A 135 4.68 -9.94 2.54
C THR A 135 3.19 -9.65 2.73
N GLN A 136 2.77 -8.43 2.39
CA GLN A 136 1.38 -7.97 2.48
C GLN A 136 0.63 -8.08 1.13
N PHE A 137 1.14 -8.90 0.19
CA PHE A 137 0.49 -9.05 -1.09
C PHE A 137 -0.90 -9.67 -0.96
N GLN A 138 -1.90 -8.98 -1.47
CA GLN A 138 -3.27 -9.48 -1.56
C GLN A 138 -3.69 -9.65 -3.02
N ASN A 139 -4.33 -10.78 -3.32
CA ASN A 139 -4.92 -10.98 -4.65
C ASN A 139 -5.99 -9.91 -4.92
N GLN A 140 -6.10 -9.52 -6.19
CA GLN A 140 -7.16 -8.61 -6.60
C GLN A 140 -8.53 -9.29 -6.42
N LEU A 141 -9.48 -8.56 -5.80
CA LEU A 141 -10.84 -9.05 -5.65
C LEU A 141 -11.54 -9.14 -7.01
N ALA A 142 -12.24 -10.24 -7.25
CA ALA A 142 -13.19 -10.31 -8.35
C ALA A 142 -14.38 -9.39 -8.04
N PHE A 143 -14.79 -8.58 -9.02
CA PHE A 143 -15.97 -7.74 -8.88
C PHE A 143 -17.24 -8.53 -9.16
N ASP A 144 -17.86 -9.05 -8.12
CA ASP A 144 -19.23 -9.55 -8.21
C ASP A 144 -20.25 -8.46 -7.84
N ASN A 145 -19.83 -7.42 -7.10
CA ASN A 145 -20.64 -6.32 -6.63
C ASN A 145 -19.89 -4.99 -6.77
N GLN A 146 -20.59 -3.86 -6.60
CA GLN A 146 -19.97 -2.52 -6.63
C GLN A 146 -18.99 -2.30 -5.47
N ILE A 147 -19.19 -2.98 -4.32
CA ILE A 147 -18.28 -2.99 -3.18
C ILE A 147 -17.98 -4.45 -2.82
N SER A 148 -16.70 -4.77 -2.71
CA SER A 148 -16.21 -6.08 -2.27
C SER A 148 -15.20 -5.92 -1.15
N LEU A 149 -15.08 -6.92 -0.27
CA LEU A 149 -14.04 -6.95 0.76
C LEU A 149 -13.27 -8.27 0.73
N ALA A 150 -12.01 -8.24 1.15
CA ALA A 150 -11.21 -9.41 1.48
C ALA A 150 -10.04 -9.03 2.41
N PRO A 151 -9.62 -9.97 3.24
CA PRO A 151 -10.32 -11.21 3.58
C PRO A 151 -11.57 -10.93 4.44
N GLU A 152 -12.50 -11.89 4.55
CA GLU A 152 -13.66 -11.78 5.45
C GLU A 152 -13.26 -11.91 6.94
N ILE A 153 -12.13 -12.55 7.19
CA ILE A 153 -11.52 -12.68 8.52
C ILE A 153 -10.06 -12.26 8.40
N PHE A 154 -9.65 -11.28 9.18
CA PHE A 154 -8.27 -10.80 9.20
C PHE A 154 -7.73 -10.77 10.65
N SER A 155 -6.41 -10.85 10.80
CA SER A 155 -5.73 -10.84 12.10
C SER A 155 -4.51 -9.91 12.04
N PRO A 156 -4.60 -8.68 12.57
CA PRO A 156 -3.53 -7.69 12.49
C PRO A 156 -2.40 -7.97 13.50
N ASP A 157 -1.71 -9.09 13.32
CA ASP A 157 -0.61 -9.56 14.16
C ASP A 157 0.77 -9.40 13.49
N MET A 158 0.79 -8.82 12.29
CA MET A 158 1.98 -8.50 11.50
C MET A 158 2.80 -9.74 11.11
N ASP A 159 2.15 -10.88 10.93
CA ASP A 159 2.81 -12.11 10.46
C ASP A 159 2.93 -12.19 8.92
N GLY A 160 2.32 -11.24 8.20
CA GLY A 160 2.32 -11.15 6.74
C GLY A 160 1.19 -11.93 6.07
N TYR A 161 0.22 -12.39 6.85
CA TYR A 161 -0.94 -13.10 6.33
C TYR A 161 -2.23 -12.52 6.90
N ASP A 162 -3.05 -11.95 6.02
CA ASP A 162 -4.33 -11.35 6.39
C ASP A 162 -4.23 -10.31 7.53
N ASP A 163 -3.18 -9.51 7.54
CA ASP A 163 -2.93 -8.47 8.55
C ASP A 163 -3.89 -7.27 8.43
N LEU A 164 -4.59 -7.15 7.31
CA LEU A 164 -5.51 -6.05 7.05
C LEU A 164 -6.71 -6.52 6.20
N VAL A 165 -7.84 -5.85 6.36
CA VAL A 165 -8.99 -5.99 5.48
C VAL A 165 -8.95 -4.91 4.41
N SER A 166 -9.21 -5.29 3.15
CA SER A 166 -9.31 -4.38 2.02
C SER A 166 -10.74 -4.31 1.50
N PHE A 167 -11.21 -3.10 1.26
CA PHE A 167 -12.46 -2.82 0.57
C PHE A 167 -12.12 -2.28 -0.82
N GLN A 168 -12.72 -2.85 -1.84
CA GLN A 168 -12.58 -2.43 -3.23
C GLN A 168 -13.90 -1.87 -3.71
N PHE A 169 -13.87 -0.69 -4.32
CA PHE A 169 -15.04 -0.01 -4.84
C PHE A 169 -14.98 0.09 -6.35
N LYS A 170 -16.10 -0.18 -7.01
CA LYS A 170 -16.30 0.14 -8.42
C LYS A 170 -17.42 1.16 -8.51
N VAL A 171 -17.14 2.32 -9.04
CA VAL A 171 -18.12 3.39 -9.24
C VAL A 171 -18.38 3.60 -10.73
N ASP A 172 -19.64 3.78 -11.07
CA ASP A 172 -20.10 3.88 -12.46
C ASP A 172 -19.86 5.29 -13.04
N SER A 173 -19.62 6.29 -12.18
CA SER A 173 -19.46 7.68 -12.60
C SER A 173 -18.28 8.36 -11.91
N PRO A 174 -17.42 9.05 -12.67
CA PRO A 174 -16.40 9.92 -12.09
C PRO A 174 -17.03 11.00 -11.21
N GLY A 175 -16.40 11.32 -10.08
CA GLY A 175 -16.91 12.33 -9.14
C GLY A 175 -17.83 11.78 -8.05
N THR A 176 -18.02 10.46 -7.98
CA THR A 176 -18.69 9.80 -6.85
C THR A 176 -17.86 9.99 -5.57
N LEU A 177 -18.55 10.38 -4.49
CA LEU A 177 -17.94 10.49 -3.16
C LEU A 177 -18.32 9.27 -2.33
N ILE A 178 -17.35 8.73 -1.59
CA ILE A 178 -17.55 7.58 -0.71
C ILE A 178 -17.10 7.94 0.70
N ASN A 179 -18.01 7.78 1.67
CA ASN A 179 -17.69 7.80 3.09
C ASN A 179 -17.76 6.39 3.64
N VAL A 180 -16.83 6.04 4.52
CA VAL A 180 -16.76 4.74 5.16
C VAL A 180 -16.74 4.92 6.67
N THR A 181 -17.59 4.18 7.37
CA THR A 181 -17.62 4.11 8.83
C THR A 181 -17.58 2.65 9.24
N ILE A 182 -16.62 2.27 10.11
CA ILE A 182 -16.55 0.92 10.67
C ILE A 182 -17.06 0.95 12.12
N LEU A 183 -18.00 0.04 12.40
CA LEU A 183 -18.62 -0.13 13.71
C LEU A 183 -18.22 -1.48 14.29
N ASN A 184 -18.02 -1.53 15.62
CA ASN A 184 -17.90 -2.78 16.35
C ASN A 184 -19.28 -3.40 16.61
N HIS A 185 -19.30 -4.59 17.22
CA HIS A 185 -20.53 -5.33 17.55
C HIS A 185 -21.48 -4.58 18.51
N ASN A 186 -21.00 -3.58 19.23
CA ASN A 186 -21.80 -2.71 20.10
C ASN A 186 -22.35 -1.47 19.36
N GLY A 187 -22.07 -1.32 18.07
CA GLY A 187 -22.46 -0.16 17.29
C GLY A 187 -21.58 1.09 17.51
N HIS A 188 -20.45 0.97 18.21
CA HIS A 188 -19.55 2.09 18.38
C HIS A 188 -18.65 2.24 17.15
N VAL A 189 -18.47 3.48 16.72
CA VAL A 189 -17.57 3.81 15.61
C VAL A 189 -16.12 3.60 16.06
N VAL A 190 -15.39 2.78 15.31
CA VAL A 190 -13.96 2.50 15.52
C VAL A 190 -13.09 3.10 14.44
N TYR A 191 -13.64 3.36 13.25
CA TYR A 191 -12.93 3.96 12.14
C TYR A 191 -13.88 4.80 11.29
N GLU A 192 -13.40 5.94 10.81
CA GLU A 192 -14.11 6.80 9.87
C GLU A 192 -13.16 7.34 8.79
N ASN A 193 -13.60 7.25 7.55
CA ASN A 193 -12.99 7.94 6.43
C ASN A 193 -14.06 8.80 5.75
N ARG A 194 -14.18 10.06 6.18
CA ARG A 194 -15.16 11.04 5.68
C ARG A 194 -14.51 12.08 4.76
N LYS A 195 -13.40 11.80 4.16
CA LYS A 195 -12.65 12.79 3.35
C LYS A 195 -13.30 13.06 1.98
N ASN A 196 -14.62 12.88 1.83
CA ASN A 196 -15.32 13.11 0.55
C ASN A 196 -14.43 12.64 -0.62
N ARG A 197 -13.96 11.40 -0.53
CA ARG A 197 -12.98 10.86 -1.46
C ARG A 197 -13.61 10.79 -2.84
N LEU A 198 -13.11 11.58 -3.77
CA LEU A 198 -13.42 11.43 -5.18
C LEU A 198 -12.87 10.08 -5.62
N SER A 199 -13.77 9.14 -5.88
CA SER A 199 -13.39 7.83 -6.37
C SER A 199 -13.10 7.88 -7.87
N GLY A 200 -12.02 7.24 -8.30
CA GLY A 200 -11.82 6.83 -9.68
C GLY A 200 -12.79 5.71 -10.08
N ALA A 201 -12.66 5.16 -11.27
CA ALA A 201 -13.49 4.03 -11.72
C ALA A 201 -13.35 2.79 -10.80
N VAL A 202 -12.18 2.61 -10.18
CA VAL A 202 -11.89 1.60 -9.15
C VAL A 202 -11.06 2.27 -8.07
N ASP A 203 -11.41 2.08 -6.82
CA ASP A 203 -10.70 2.61 -5.66
C ASP A 203 -10.65 1.59 -4.52
N PHE A 204 -9.79 1.83 -3.54
CA PHE A 204 -9.51 0.91 -2.43
C PHE A 204 -9.46 1.67 -1.11
N LEU A 205 -9.91 1.02 -0.05
CA LEU A 205 -9.66 1.40 1.33
C LEU A 205 -9.11 0.18 2.07
N THR A 206 -8.17 0.40 2.98
CA THR A 206 -7.67 -0.65 3.87
C THR A 206 -7.89 -0.26 5.32
N TRP A 207 -8.14 -1.26 6.16
CA TRP A 207 -8.15 -1.10 7.60
C TRP A 207 -7.33 -2.21 8.27
N ASP A 208 -6.41 -1.80 9.11
CA ASP A 208 -5.43 -2.62 9.84
C ASP A 208 -5.86 -2.89 11.29
N GLY A 209 -7.12 -2.67 11.62
CA GLY A 209 -7.66 -2.88 12.96
C GLY A 209 -7.41 -1.76 13.96
N ILE A 210 -6.71 -0.68 13.57
CA ILE A 210 -6.45 0.46 14.47
C ILE A 210 -7.70 1.33 14.58
N ASN A 211 -8.10 1.62 15.82
CA ASN A 211 -9.26 2.45 16.12
C ASN A 211 -8.92 3.96 16.10
N LEU A 212 -9.94 4.80 16.26
CA LEU A 212 -9.81 6.26 16.29
C LEU A 212 -8.91 6.80 17.42
N LYS A 213 -8.53 5.98 18.40
CA LYS A 213 -7.62 6.33 19.48
C LYS A 213 -6.18 5.91 19.19
N GLY A 214 -5.91 5.27 18.05
CA GLY A 214 -4.60 4.70 17.72
C GLY A 214 -4.31 3.36 18.41
N GLU A 215 -5.34 2.67 18.92
CA GLU A 215 -5.23 1.39 19.60
C GLU A 215 -5.75 0.27 18.71
N LEU A 216 -5.22 -0.94 18.88
CA LEU A 216 -5.75 -2.13 18.22
C LEU A 216 -7.16 -2.44 18.74
N SER A 217 -8.12 -2.54 17.83
CA SER A 217 -9.49 -2.90 18.12
C SER A 217 -9.61 -4.33 18.70
N GLU A 218 -10.66 -4.59 19.44
CA GLU A 218 -10.90 -5.91 20.04
C GLU A 218 -11.27 -6.95 18.96
N ALA A 219 -10.95 -8.22 19.21
CA ALA A 219 -11.42 -9.30 18.35
C ALA A 219 -12.95 -9.37 18.35
N GLY A 220 -13.56 -9.56 17.19
CA GLY A 220 -15.00 -9.61 17.08
C GLY A 220 -15.52 -9.34 15.66
N ILE A 221 -16.84 -9.22 15.56
CA ILE A 221 -17.55 -8.90 14.33
C ILE A 221 -17.61 -7.39 14.15
N TYR A 222 -17.35 -6.95 12.94
CA TYR A 222 -17.37 -5.54 12.54
C TYR A 222 -18.32 -5.33 11.35
N LEU A 223 -18.87 -4.13 11.28
CA LEU A 223 -19.74 -3.69 10.20
C LEU A 223 -19.15 -2.45 9.55
N ALA A 224 -18.80 -2.55 8.27
CA ALA A 224 -18.45 -1.39 7.45
C ALA A 224 -19.73 -0.84 6.79
N LEU A 225 -19.99 0.44 7.01
CA LEU A 225 -21.05 1.21 6.39
C LEU A 225 -20.44 2.10 5.32
N PHE A 226 -20.98 2.04 4.11
CA PHE A 226 -20.59 2.87 2.98
C PHE A 226 -21.72 3.79 2.60
N GLU A 227 -21.46 5.10 2.57
CA GLU A 227 -22.35 6.11 2.03
C GLU A 227 -21.77 6.60 0.71
N ILE A 228 -22.46 6.33 -0.38
CA ILE A 228 -22.02 6.64 -1.74
C ILE A 228 -22.89 7.76 -2.27
N PHE A 229 -22.27 8.88 -2.63
CA PHE A 229 -22.94 10.08 -3.15
C PHE A 229 -22.55 10.24 -4.62
N ASN A 230 -23.54 10.24 -5.51
CA ASN A 230 -23.32 10.56 -6.92
C ASN A 230 -23.45 12.07 -7.18
N LEU A 231 -23.10 12.51 -8.39
CA LEU A 231 -23.20 13.92 -8.79
C LEU A 231 -24.63 14.44 -8.87
N ASP A 232 -25.62 13.55 -8.97
CA ASP A 232 -27.04 13.89 -9.03
C ASP A 232 -27.65 14.09 -7.62
N GLY A 233 -26.83 13.91 -6.57
CA GLY A 233 -27.24 14.06 -5.17
C GLY A 233 -27.95 12.84 -4.60
N GLU A 234 -27.95 11.72 -5.31
CA GLU A 234 -28.47 10.46 -4.76
C GLU A 234 -27.48 9.87 -3.78
N VAL A 235 -28.00 9.30 -2.69
CA VAL A 235 -27.24 8.63 -1.65
C VAL A 235 -27.58 7.15 -1.63
N ARG A 236 -26.58 6.31 -1.81
CA ARG A 236 -26.71 4.87 -1.67
C ARG A 236 -25.93 4.39 -0.45
N ASN A 237 -26.54 3.49 0.32
CA ASN A 237 -25.90 2.89 1.50
C ASN A 237 -25.68 1.40 1.28
N GLU A 238 -24.44 0.95 1.55
CA GLU A 238 -24.03 -0.45 1.52
C GLU A 238 -23.45 -0.86 2.87
N LYS A 239 -23.57 -2.16 3.18
CA LYS A 239 -23.10 -2.74 4.45
C LYS A 239 -22.35 -4.02 4.19
N LEU A 240 -21.15 -4.12 4.74
CA LEU A 240 -20.35 -5.34 4.70
C LEU A 240 -19.94 -5.76 6.10
N VAL A 241 -20.03 -7.05 6.37
CA VAL A 241 -19.67 -7.64 7.67
C VAL A 241 -18.35 -8.41 7.51
N PHE A 242 -17.48 -8.29 8.49
CA PHE A 242 -16.18 -8.98 8.52
C PHE A 242 -15.75 -9.22 9.97
N VAL A 243 -14.68 -9.97 10.16
CA VAL A 243 -14.21 -10.38 11.49
C VAL A 243 -12.75 -9.97 11.68
N LEU A 244 -12.47 -9.30 12.79
CA LEU A 244 -11.13 -9.16 13.32
C LEU A 244 -10.88 -10.32 14.28
N ALA A 245 -9.92 -11.19 13.94
CA ALA A 245 -9.47 -12.29 14.77
C ALA A 245 -8.17 -11.94 15.52
N ARG A 246 -7.86 -12.68 16.57
CA ARG A 246 -6.53 -12.70 17.20
C ARG A 246 -6.04 -14.14 17.23
N LYS A 247 -4.80 -14.34 16.82
CA LYS A 247 -4.11 -15.61 17.10
C LYS A 247 -3.84 -15.69 18.60
N HIS A 248 -4.12 -16.82 19.17
CA HIS A 248 -3.83 -17.13 20.59
C HIS A 248 -2.41 -17.66 20.74
#